data_ac198d07607033792d82c58490721778
#
_entry.id   ac198d07607033792d82c58490721778
#
_cell.length_a   1.000
_cell.length_b   1.000
_cell.length_c   1.000
_cell.angle_alpha   90.00
_cell.angle_beta   90.00
_cell.angle_gamma   90.00
#
_symmetry.space_group_name_H-M   'P 1'
#
loop_
_entity.id
_entity.type
_entity.pdbx_description
1 polymer ?
#
loop_
_entity_poly.entity_id
_entity_poly.type
_entity_poly.pdbx_seq_one_letter_code
_entity_poly.pdbx_strand_id
1 'polypeptide(L)'
;MLFLAVFCGFIAENIREHNVEQHRAKEFSKSLVQDFQNDTTAINIQKKSAGIFIAITDSLLHLSQTTLEDRHAAEFSFYTRFMYWTVPLSWNRSTFEQIKNSGSLRYFKNFQLLEKLMKYEALVNEIEGEFGNHQTRGNMLLKLINEIIDPTLHYNLSKHQLLSLDTMSRETKEDFFTAKTSSLENKRTAIRELLNMTVVQQRNLRYNDGRLQRAKILANELINDLKKEYHLK
;
A
#
# COMPACT_ATOMS: atom_id res chain seq x y z
N MET A 1 -1.61 -43.45 -48.04
CA MET A 1 -2.84 -43.20 -47.25
C MET A 1 -2.53 -43.06 -45.77
N LEU A 2 -1.82 -43.99 -45.11
CA LEU A 2 -1.50 -43.94 -43.67
C LEU A 2 -0.74 -42.64 -43.26
N PHE A 3 0.29 -42.23 -44.01
CA PHE A 3 1.07 -41.04 -43.74
C PHE A 3 0.23 -39.74 -43.71
N LEU A 4 -0.67 -39.56 -44.66
CA LEU A 4 -1.58 -38.43 -44.73
C LEU A 4 -2.51 -38.36 -43.52
N ALA A 5 -3.04 -39.50 -43.07
CA ALA A 5 -3.91 -39.55 -41.91
C ALA A 5 -3.17 -39.15 -40.61
N VAL A 6 -1.93 -39.63 -40.41
CA VAL A 6 -1.08 -39.27 -39.29
C VAL A 6 -0.71 -37.78 -39.31
N PHE A 7 -0.34 -37.26 -40.50
CA PHE A 7 0.00 -35.85 -40.68
C PHE A 7 -1.19 -34.92 -40.42
N CYS A 8 -2.37 -35.24 -40.92
CA CYS A 8 -3.61 -34.48 -40.62
C CYS A 8 -3.96 -34.53 -39.12
N GLY A 9 -3.77 -35.68 -38.48
CA GLY A 9 -3.95 -35.81 -37.01
C GLY A 9 -3.02 -34.90 -36.22
N PHE A 10 -1.74 -34.84 -36.62
CA PHE A 10 -0.75 -33.97 -35.98
C PHE A 10 -1.07 -32.47 -36.17
N ILE A 11 -1.50 -32.06 -37.38
CA ILE A 11 -1.93 -30.68 -37.62
C ILE A 11 -3.17 -30.33 -36.80
N ALA A 12 -4.16 -31.21 -36.75
CA ALA A 12 -5.39 -31.00 -35.99
C ALA A 12 -5.07 -30.83 -34.48
N GLU A 13 -4.18 -31.68 -33.94
CA GLU A 13 -3.76 -31.58 -32.53
C GLU A 13 -2.97 -30.28 -32.26
N ASN A 14 -2.07 -29.86 -33.16
CA ASN A 14 -1.35 -28.59 -33.02
C ASN A 14 -2.30 -27.38 -33.02
N ILE A 15 -3.32 -27.37 -33.86
CA ILE A 15 -4.35 -26.32 -33.91
C ILE A 15 -5.17 -26.34 -32.60
N ARG A 16 -5.54 -27.53 -32.14
CA ARG A 16 -6.28 -27.69 -30.88
C ARG A 16 -5.46 -27.15 -29.69
N GLU A 17 -4.19 -27.53 -29.59
CA GLU A 17 -3.28 -27.10 -28.53
C GLU A 17 -3.10 -25.57 -28.55
N HIS A 18 -2.87 -25.00 -29.73
CA HIS A 18 -2.75 -23.54 -29.88
C HIS A 18 -4.02 -22.79 -29.40
N ASN A 19 -5.20 -23.29 -29.77
CA ASN A 19 -6.47 -22.70 -29.34
C ASN A 19 -6.65 -22.77 -27.82
N VAL A 20 -6.26 -23.90 -27.21
CA VAL A 20 -6.30 -24.07 -25.75
C VAL A 20 -5.34 -23.10 -25.04
N GLU A 21 -4.11 -22.95 -25.56
CA GLU A 21 -3.14 -22.00 -25.03
C GLU A 21 -3.65 -20.56 -25.10
N GLN A 22 -4.20 -20.16 -26.24
CA GLN A 22 -4.77 -18.81 -26.42
C GLN A 22 -5.96 -18.57 -25.48
N HIS A 23 -6.84 -19.55 -25.32
CA HIS A 23 -7.97 -19.45 -24.39
C HIS A 23 -7.47 -19.26 -22.96
N ARG A 24 -6.49 -20.07 -22.52
CA ARG A 24 -5.88 -19.95 -21.18
C ARG A 24 -5.21 -18.60 -20.97
N ALA A 25 -4.44 -18.13 -21.94
CA ALA A 25 -3.81 -16.80 -21.88
C ALA A 25 -4.86 -15.68 -21.70
N LYS A 26 -5.98 -15.78 -22.43
CA LYS A 26 -7.09 -14.83 -22.32
C LYS A 26 -7.74 -14.86 -20.93
N GLU A 27 -7.99 -16.04 -20.36
CA GLU A 27 -8.59 -16.15 -19.00
C GLU A 27 -7.62 -15.61 -17.94
N PHE A 28 -6.34 -15.94 -18.00
CA PHE A 28 -5.33 -15.34 -17.12
C PHE A 28 -5.25 -13.83 -17.28
N SER A 29 -5.36 -13.32 -18.50
CA SER A 29 -5.33 -11.88 -18.76
C SER A 29 -6.51 -11.15 -18.11
N LYS A 30 -7.71 -11.73 -18.09
CA LYS A 30 -8.87 -11.19 -17.37
C LYS A 30 -8.60 -11.09 -15.87
N SER A 31 -8.06 -12.15 -15.28
CA SER A 31 -7.73 -12.19 -13.86
C SER A 31 -6.62 -11.19 -13.51
N LEU A 32 -5.57 -11.09 -14.34
CA LEU A 32 -4.51 -10.10 -14.16
C LEU A 32 -5.04 -8.65 -14.22
N VAL A 33 -5.96 -8.35 -15.15
CA VAL A 33 -6.60 -7.02 -15.24
C VAL A 33 -7.31 -6.70 -13.93
N GLN A 34 -8.06 -7.65 -13.36
CA GLN A 34 -8.73 -7.45 -12.07
C GLN A 34 -7.72 -7.25 -10.93
N ASP A 35 -6.66 -8.05 -10.89
CA ASP A 35 -5.60 -7.93 -9.88
C ASP A 35 -4.95 -6.53 -9.93
N PHE A 36 -4.57 -6.05 -11.12
CA PHE A 36 -3.99 -4.70 -11.27
C PHE A 36 -4.97 -3.57 -10.93
N GLN A 37 -6.26 -3.72 -11.20
CA GLN A 37 -7.28 -2.75 -10.77
C GLN A 37 -7.38 -2.68 -9.24
N ASN A 38 -7.35 -3.83 -8.58
CA ASN A 38 -7.33 -3.90 -7.12
C ASN A 38 -6.05 -3.29 -6.55
N ASP A 39 -4.90 -3.57 -7.15
CA ASP A 39 -3.61 -3.00 -6.75
C ASP A 39 -3.59 -1.48 -6.90
N THR A 40 -4.11 -0.93 -8.00
CA THR A 40 -4.19 0.54 -8.18
C THR A 40 -5.07 1.18 -7.13
N THR A 41 -6.14 0.51 -6.71
CA THR A 41 -7.03 0.96 -5.62
C THR A 41 -6.29 0.95 -4.28
N ALA A 42 -5.60 -0.15 -3.96
CA ALA A 42 -4.80 -0.28 -2.74
C ALA A 42 -3.68 0.77 -2.68
N ILE A 43 -2.99 1.03 -3.81
CA ILE A 43 -1.98 2.08 -3.91
C ILE A 43 -2.58 3.47 -3.58
N ASN A 44 -3.77 3.79 -4.10
CA ASN A 44 -4.41 5.08 -3.82
C ASN A 44 -4.72 5.26 -2.32
N ILE A 45 -5.21 4.20 -1.66
CA ILE A 45 -5.46 4.20 -0.22
C ILE A 45 -4.16 4.41 0.55
N GLN A 46 -3.10 3.73 0.16
CA GLN A 46 -1.79 3.85 0.79
C GLN A 46 -1.20 5.26 0.65
N LYS A 47 -1.29 5.85 -0.54
CA LYS A 47 -0.84 7.23 -0.78
C LYS A 47 -1.64 8.23 0.04
N LYS A 48 -2.96 8.06 0.15
CA LYS A 48 -3.82 8.90 0.99
C LYS A 48 -3.40 8.81 2.46
N SER A 49 -3.19 7.59 2.98
CA SER A 49 -2.72 7.37 4.35
C SER A 49 -1.37 8.01 4.63
N ALA A 50 -0.43 7.91 3.69
CA ALA A 50 0.88 8.56 3.79
C ALA A 50 0.75 10.09 3.84
N GLY A 51 -0.13 10.68 3.02
CA GLY A 51 -0.42 12.12 3.04
C GLY A 51 -0.95 12.59 4.39
N ILE A 52 -1.88 11.85 5.00
CA ILE A 52 -2.42 12.16 6.34
C ILE A 52 -1.30 12.07 7.39
N PHE A 53 -0.47 11.02 7.35
CA PHE A 53 0.65 10.87 8.27
C PHE A 53 1.64 12.05 8.18
N ILE A 54 1.95 12.50 6.96
CA ILE A 54 2.82 13.65 6.72
C ILE A 54 2.22 14.92 7.34
N ALA A 55 0.93 15.18 7.10
CA ALA A 55 0.25 16.35 7.68
C ALA A 55 0.21 16.32 9.21
N ILE A 56 0.01 15.14 9.82
CA ILE A 56 0.08 14.98 11.28
C ILE A 56 1.50 15.26 11.78
N THR A 57 2.54 14.78 11.10
CA THR A 57 3.92 15.05 11.49
C THR A 57 4.21 16.56 11.50
N ASP A 58 3.75 17.29 10.49
CA ASP A 58 3.90 18.74 10.43
C ASP A 58 3.15 19.44 11.58
N SER A 59 1.94 18.97 11.93
CA SER A 59 1.18 19.47 13.09
C SER A 59 1.89 19.22 14.42
N LEU A 60 2.44 18.02 14.61
CA LEU A 60 3.20 17.67 15.83
C LEU A 60 4.47 18.49 15.96
N LEU A 61 5.21 18.74 14.87
CA LEU A 61 6.38 19.60 14.86
C LEU A 61 6.03 21.04 15.25
N HIS A 62 4.92 21.57 14.73
CA HIS A 62 4.45 22.91 15.11
C HIS A 62 4.06 22.97 16.58
N LEU A 63 3.24 22.06 17.08
CA LEU A 63 2.79 22.00 18.47
C LEU A 63 3.98 21.82 19.45
N SER A 64 5.01 21.07 19.04
CA SER A 64 6.18 20.86 19.90
C SER A 64 6.96 22.14 20.27
N GLN A 65 6.75 23.21 19.49
CA GLN A 65 7.36 24.53 19.71
C GLN A 65 6.57 25.40 20.70
N THR A 66 5.38 24.94 21.11
CA THR A 66 4.53 25.61 22.09
C THR A 66 4.71 25.00 23.49
N THR A 67 4.13 25.63 24.52
CA THR A 67 3.96 25.01 25.83
C THR A 67 2.90 23.91 25.72
N LEU A 68 3.29 22.66 26.04
CA LEU A 68 2.42 21.50 25.92
C LEU A 68 1.59 21.28 27.19
N GLU A 69 0.69 22.22 27.44
CA GLU A 69 -0.29 22.23 28.54
C GLU A 69 -1.70 22.38 27.97
N ASP A 70 -2.69 22.03 28.75
CA ASP A 70 -4.11 22.17 28.44
C ASP A 70 -4.45 21.72 26.99
N ARG A 71 -4.98 22.63 26.19
CA ARG A 71 -5.37 22.39 24.80
C ARG A 71 -4.21 21.87 23.93
N HIS A 72 -3.02 22.45 24.03
CA HIS A 72 -1.89 22.02 23.23
C HIS A 72 -1.42 20.61 23.60
N ALA A 73 -1.49 20.24 24.88
CA ALA A 73 -1.22 18.87 25.31
C ALA A 73 -2.26 17.88 24.77
N ALA A 74 -3.54 18.26 24.75
CA ALA A 74 -4.63 17.46 24.21
C ALA A 74 -4.48 17.29 22.68
N GLU A 75 -4.22 18.34 21.93
CA GLU A 75 -3.98 18.30 20.48
C GLU A 75 -2.75 17.46 20.14
N PHE A 76 -1.65 17.64 20.87
CA PHE A 76 -0.43 16.85 20.68
C PHE A 76 -0.69 15.36 20.91
N SER A 77 -1.37 15.02 22.00
CA SER A 77 -1.75 13.63 22.32
C SER A 77 -2.68 13.04 21.27
N PHE A 78 -3.65 13.81 20.78
CA PHE A 78 -4.56 13.40 19.72
C PHE A 78 -3.79 12.98 18.46
N TYR A 79 -2.91 13.83 17.94
CA TYR A 79 -2.15 13.52 16.75
C TYR A 79 -1.12 12.41 16.97
N THR A 80 -0.47 12.38 18.12
CA THR A 80 0.51 11.35 18.50
C THR A 80 -0.10 9.95 18.42
N ARG A 81 -1.38 9.75 18.79
CA ARG A 81 -2.07 8.46 18.71
C ARG A 81 -2.04 7.84 17.31
N PHE A 82 -2.07 8.66 16.26
CA PHE A 82 -2.12 8.20 14.89
C PHE A 82 -0.73 7.99 14.24
N MET A 83 0.36 8.24 14.98
CA MET A 83 1.72 8.02 14.48
C MET A 83 2.10 6.53 14.39
N TYR A 84 1.36 5.65 15.07
CA TYR A 84 1.49 4.22 14.88
C TYR A 84 0.68 3.78 13.65
N TRP A 85 1.39 3.58 12.53
CA TRP A 85 0.79 3.11 11.31
C TRP A 85 1.74 2.15 10.58
N THR A 86 1.33 0.88 10.47
CA THR A 86 2.14 -0.19 9.89
C THR A 86 1.32 -1.13 9.00
N VAL A 87 0.26 -0.60 8.36
CA VAL A 87 -0.59 -1.44 7.50
C VAL A 87 0.18 -1.78 6.22
N PRO A 88 0.41 -3.07 5.93
CA PRO A 88 1.05 -3.47 4.68
C PRO A 88 0.15 -3.15 3.49
N LEU A 89 0.76 -2.84 2.35
CA LEU A 89 0.05 -2.83 1.10
C LEU A 89 -0.22 -4.28 0.68
N SER A 90 -1.49 -4.62 0.54
CA SER A 90 -1.89 -5.96 0.09
C SER A 90 -1.91 -5.99 -1.44
N TRP A 91 -1.00 -6.75 -2.04
CA TRP A 91 -0.90 -6.97 -3.47
C TRP A 91 -1.69 -8.21 -3.91
N ASN A 92 -2.30 -8.13 -5.09
CA ASN A 92 -3.04 -9.26 -5.68
C ASN A 92 -2.10 -10.07 -6.57
N ARG A 93 -1.39 -11.03 -5.99
CA ARG A 93 -0.35 -11.81 -6.66
C ARG A 93 -0.79 -13.19 -7.12
N SER A 94 -1.98 -13.64 -6.73
CA SER A 94 -2.41 -15.03 -6.91
C SER A 94 -2.42 -15.47 -8.38
N THR A 95 -2.89 -14.61 -9.28
CA THR A 95 -2.91 -14.91 -10.73
C THR A 95 -1.50 -15.01 -11.29
N PHE A 96 -0.62 -14.04 -10.97
CA PHE A 96 0.75 -14.04 -11.48
C PHE A 96 1.53 -15.26 -10.97
N GLU A 97 1.43 -15.58 -9.69
CA GLU A 97 2.06 -16.77 -9.10
C GLU A 97 1.53 -18.07 -9.72
N GLN A 98 0.23 -18.16 -9.99
CA GLN A 98 -0.35 -19.30 -10.69
C GLN A 98 0.22 -19.45 -12.10
N ILE A 99 0.29 -18.37 -12.87
CA ILE A 99 0.86 -18.35 -14.22
C ILE A 99 2.32 -18.81 -14.21
N LYS A 100 3.10 -18.28 -13.28
CA LYS A 100 4.53 -18.58 -13.11
C LYS A 100 4.74 -20.04 -12.71
N ASN A 101 4.06 -20.52 -11.69
CA ASN A 101 4.26 -21.86 -11.12
C ASN A 101 3.72 -22.97 -12.05
N SER A 102 2.71 -22.68 -12.86
CA SER A 102 2.18 -23.64 -13.86
C SER A 102 2.97 -23.65 -15.17
N GLY A 103 3.98 -22.79 -15.34
CA GLY A 103 4.69 -22.62 -16.60
C GLY A 103 3.85 -21.95 -17.71
N SER A 104 2.72 -21.36 -17.35
CA SER A 104 1.77 -20.75 -18.31
C SER A 104 2.25 -19.41 -18.89
N LEU A 105 3.39 -18.87 -18.40
CA LEU A 105 4.03 -17.69 -19.00
C LEU A 105 4.29 -17.88 -20.51
N ARG A 106 4.56 -19.11 -20.95
CA ARG A 106 4.76 -19.47 -22.35
C ARG A 106 3.56 -19.21 -23.26
N TYR A 107 2.37 -19.06 -22.69
CA TYR A 107 1.15 -18.76 -23.45
C TYR A 107 1.07 -17.28 -23.84
N PHE A 108 1.78 -16.42 -23.16
CA PHE A 108 1.89 -15.00 -23.47
C PHE A 108 2.93 -14.80 -24.57
N LYS A 109 2.50 -14.68 -25.82
CA LYS A 109 3.40 -14.61 -26.99
C LYS A 109 4.00 -13.20 -27.18
N ASN A 110 3.39 -12.17 -26.58
CA ASN A 110 3.90 -10.80 -26.66
C ASN A 110 5.03 -10.59 -25.66
N PHE A 111 6.27 -10.55 -26.16
CA PHE A 111 7.46 -10.40 -25.34
C PHE A 111 7.49 -9.08 -24.55
N GLN A 112 7.02 -7.97 -25.16
CA GLN A 112 6.99 -6.67 -24.47
C GLN A 112 6.00 -6.66 -23.30
N LEU A 113 4.85 -7.31 -23.46
CA LEU A 113 3.88 -7.48 -22.39
C LEU A 113 4.47 -8.33 -21.25
N LEU A 114 5.14 -9.43 -21.59
CA LEU A 114 5.79 -10.29 -20.60
C LEU A 114 6.88 -9.54 -19.83
N GLU A 115 7.70 -8.75 -20.50
CA GLU A 115 8.73 -7.91 -19.88
C GLU A 115 8.13 -6.90 -18.89
N LYS A 116 7.01 -6.25 -19.25
CA LYS A 116 6.29 -5.33 -18.36
C LYS A 116 5.73 -6.05 -17.13
N LEU A 117 5.17 -7.27 -17.30
CA LEU A 117 4.70 -8.09 -16.18
C LEU A 117 5.84 -8.40 -15.21
N MET A 118 7.00 -8.79 -15.70
CA MET A 118 8.17 -9.07 -14.86
C MET A 118 8.71 -7.80 -14.15
N LYS A 119 8.70 -6.65 -14.84
CA LYS A 119 9.07 -5.36 -14.22
C LYS A 119 8.11 -4.95 -13.12
N TYR A 120 6.82 -5.18 -13.31
CA TYR A 120 5.82 -4.90 -12.28
C TYR A 120 6.07 -5.76 -11.03
N GLU A 121 6.26 -7.06 -11.22
CA GLU A 121 6.55 -7.99 -10.13
C GLU A 121 7.83 -7.63 -9.37
N ALA A 122 8.89 -7.26 -10.09
CA ALA A 122 10.14 -6.81 -9.46
C ALA A 122 9.92 -5.55 -8.59
N LEU A 123 9.12 -4.59 -9.08
CA LEU A 123 8.80 -3.37 -8.36
C LEU A 123 7.92 -3.64 -7.14
N VAL A 124 6.97 -4.56 -7.23
CA VAL A 124 6.15 -5.02 -6.09
C VAL A 124 7.04 -5.63 -5.01
N ASN A 125 7.97 -6.51 -5.37
CA ASN A 125 8.91 -7.12 -4.44
C ASN A 125 9.81 -6.07 -3.76
N GLU A 126 10.25 -5.04 -4.49
CA GLU A 126 11.03 -3.93 -3.93
C GLU A 126 10.21 -3.15 -2.87
N ILE A 127 8.94 -2.88 -3.15
CA ILE A 127 8.06 -2.16 -2.22
C ILE A 127 7.76 -3.02 -0.98
N GLU A 128 7.47 -4.31 -1.15
CA GLU A 128 7.22 -5.24 -0.05
C GLU A 128 8.46 -5.42 0.85
N GLY A 129 9.66 -5.44 0.28
CA GLY A 129 10.91 -5.55 1.03
C GLY A 129 11.11 -4.44 2.06
N GLU A 130 10.54 -3.26 1.84
CA GLU A 130 10.60 -2.14 2.79
C GLU A 130 9.62 -2.29 3.97
N PHE A 131 8.64 -3.19 3.88
CA PHE A 131 7.61 -3.32 4.91
C PHE A 131 8.19 -3.73 6.28
N GLY A 132 9.16 -4.62 6.31
CA GLY A 132 9.82 -5.04 7.56
C GLY A 132 10.49 -3.87 8.29
N ASN A 133 11.17 -3.00 7.55
CA ASN A 133 11.77 -1.78 8.10
C ASN A 133 10.71 -0.81 8.63
N HIS A 134 9.60 -0.69 7.91
CA HIS A 134 8.48 0.14 8.30
C HIS A 134 7.81 -0.36 9.59
N GLN A 135 7.60 -1.66 9.71
CA GLN A 135 7.07 -2.30 10.91
C GLN A 135 7.99 -2.11 12.12
N THR A 136 9.30 -2.29 11.94
CA THR A 136 10.28 -2.07 13.01
C THR A 136 10.20 -0.64 13.55
N ARG A 137 10.18 0.36 12.67
CA ARG A 137 10.02 1.78 13.07
C ARG A 137 8.68 2.04 13.74
N GLY A 138 7.59 1.44 13.26
CA GLY A 138 6.27 1.53 13.87
C GLY A 138 6.25 1.00 15.31
N ASN A 139 6.90 -0.12 15.57
CA ASN A 139 7.00 -0.68 16.93
C ASN A 139 7.79 0.23 17.88
N MET A 140 8.85 0.88 17.41
CA MET A 140 9.59 1.89 18.17
C MET A 140 8.72 3.11 18.47
N LEU A 141 7.97 3.61 17.48
CA LEU A 141 7.01 4.71 17.69
C LEU A 141 5.94 4.35 18.71
N LEU A 142 5.40 3.13 18.65
CA LEU A 142 4.39 2.67 19.61
C LEU A 142 4.89 2.71 21.05
N LYS A 143 6.16 2.35 21.29
CA LYS A 143 6.77 2.45 22.60
C LYS A 143 6.76 3.90 23.12
N LEU A 144 7.19 4.86 22.29
CA LEU A 144 7.21 6.29 22.64
C LEU A 144 5.79 6.85 22.80
N ILE A 145 4.84 6.43 21.97
CA ILE A 145 3.42 6.80 22.11
C ILE A 145 2.90 6.40 23.50
N ASN A 146 3.19 5.18 23.94
CA ASN A 146 2.75 4.68 25.26
C ASN A 146 3.38 5.44 26.44
N GLU A 147 4.55 6.05 26.26
CA GLU A 147 5.18 6.91 27.27
C GLU A 147 4.53 8.31 27.33
N ILE A 148 3.96 8.77 26.21
CA ILE A 148 3.46 10.14 26.06
C ILE A 148 1.97 10.23 26.36
N ILE A 149 1.14 9.35 25.80
CA ILE A 149 -0.31 9.48 25.82
C ILE A 149 -0.90 8.87 27.10
N ASP A 150 -1.87 9.58 27.69
CA ASP A 150 -2.71 9.05 28.75
C ASP A 150 -3.58 7.88 28.24
N PRO A 151 -3.67 6.75 28.99
CA PRO A 151 -4.41 5.57 28.55
C PRO A 151 -5.92 5.83 28.33
N THR A 152 -6.54 6.76 29.08
CA THR A 152 -7.95 7.11 28.90
C THR A 152 -8.19 7.80 27.58
N LEU A 153 -7.32 8.76 27.24
CA LEU A 153 -7.36 9.44 25.95
C LEU A 153 -7.07 8.45 24.81
N HIS A 154 -6.08 7.58 24.99
CA HIS A 154 -5.75 6.53 24.03
C HIS A 154 -6.96 5.61 23.77
N TYR A 155 -7.67 5.18 24.81
CA TYR A 155 -8.87 4.36 24.68
C TYR A 155 -9.97 5.06 23.88
N ASN A 156 -10.24 6.33 24.17
CA ASN A 156 -11.27 7.10 23.48
C ASN A 156 -10.93 7.29 21.98
N LEU A 157 -9.66 7.54 21.66
CA LEU A 157 -9.16 7.66 20.30
C LEU A 157 -9.07 6.33 19.56
N SER A 158 -9.04 5.17 20.25
CA SER A 158 -8.91 3.85 19.62
C SER A 158 -10.08 3.49 18.71
N LYS A 159 -11.22 4.16 18.86
CA LYS A 159 -12.40 4.03 17.98
C LYS A 159 -12.20 4.64 16.60
N HIS A 160 -11.16 5.45 16.42
CA HIS A 160 -10.85 6.16 15.17
C HIS A 160 -9.58 5.61 14.54
N GLN A 161 -9.61 5.43 13.22
CA GLN A 161 -8.47 5.00 12.43
C GLN A 161 -7.81 6.19 11.73
N LEU A 162 -6.57 6.04 11.25
CA LEU A 162 -5.84 7.10 10.54
C LEU A 162 -6.66 7.72 9.39
N LEU A 163 -7.27 6.89 8.55
CA LEU A 163 -8.08 7.37 7.42
C LEU A 163 -9.34 8.12 7.84
N SER A 164 -9.87 7.86 9.04
CA SER A 164 -11.05 8.59 9.54
C SER A 164 -10.75 10.04 9.91
N LEU A 165 -9.49 10.42 10.09
CA LEU A 165 -9.10 11.81 10.36
C LEU A 165 -9.49 12.77 9.25
N ASP A 166 -9.49 12.30 8.00
CA ASP A 166 -9.85 13.08 6.82
C ASP A 166 -11.36 13.41 6.78
N THR A 167 -12.17 12.53 7.33
CA THR A 167 -13.64 12.65 7.38
C THR A 167 -14.17 13.07 8.75
N MET A 168 -13.31 13.17 9.76
CA MET A 168 -13.69 13.56 11.11
C MET A 168 -14.15 15.01 11.14
N SER A 169 -15.34 15.26 11.70
CA SER A 169 -15.89 16.60 11.81
C SER A 169 -15.00 17.51 12.68
N ARG A 170 -15.10 18.81 12.46
CA ARG A 170 -14.42 19.80 13.30
C ARG A 170 -14.87 19.72 14.76
N GLU A 171 -16.16 19.51 14.97
CA GLU A 171 -16.76 19.35 16.30
C GLU A 171 -16.15 18.16 17.05
N THR A 172 -16.08 16.97 16.39
CA THR A 172 -15.44 15.78 16.99
C THR A 172 -13.98 16.04 17.34
N LYS A 173 -13.22 16.75 16.49
CA LYS A 173 -11.83 17.12 16.82
C LYS A 173 -11.76 18.06 18.02
N GLU A 174 -12.65 19.06 18.09
CA GLU A 174 -12.71 19.99 19.22
C GLU A 174 -12.99 19.30 20.53
N ASP A 175 -13.87 18.29 20.56
CA ASP A 175 -14.12 17.50 21.76
C ASP A 175 -12.85 16.86 22.31
N PHE A 176 -11.97 16.37 21.42
CA PHE A 176 -10.67 15.83 21.82
C PHE A 176 -9.69 16.92 22.24
N PHE A 177 -9.67 18.07 21.58
CA PHE A 177 -8.73 19.16 21.85
C PHE A 177 -9.05 19.92 23.14
N THR A 178 -10.29 19.86 23.60
CA THR A 178 -10.73 20.43 24.88
C THR A 178 -10.80 19.41 26.01
N ALA A 179 -10.51 18.14 25.72
CA ALA A 179 -10.48 17.09 26.73
C ALA A 179 -9.40 17.38 27.78
N LYS A 180 -9.74 17.19 29.05
CA LYS A 180 -8.78 17.34 30.14
C LYS A 180 -7.65 16.32 29.99
N THR A 181 -6.42 16.80 29.90
CA THR A 181 -5.22 15.97 29.83
C THR A 181 -4.13 16.51 30.74
N SER A 182 -3.16 15.68 31.10
CA SER A 182 -2.01 16.11 31.88
C SER A 182 -1.04 16.91 31.03
N SER A 183 -0.29 17.84 31.64
CA SER A 183 0.83 18.52 31.00
C SER A 183 1.84 17.50 30.44
N LEU A 184 2.35 17.77 29.26
CA LEU A 184 3.37 16.96 28.58
C LEU A 184 4.79 17.53 28.73
N GLU A 185 4.97 18.62 29.51
CA GLU A 185 6.26 19.29 29.67
C GLU A 185 7.33 18.37 30.27
N ASN A 186 6.96 17.51 31.20
CA ASN A 186 7.87 16.52 31.78
C ASN A 186 8.23 15.36 30.84
N LYS A 187 7.60 15.29 29.66
CA LYS A 187 7.81 14.24 28.64
C LYS A 187 8.58 14.74 27.40
N ARG A 188 9.16 15.95 27.46
CA ARG A 188 9.86 16.60 26.34
C ARG A 188 10.96 15.72 25.71
N THR A 189 11.64 14.89 26.50
CA THR A 189 12.67 13.97 25.97
C THR A 189 12.07 12.90 25.06
N ALA A 190 11.01 12.21 25.51
CA ALA A 190 10.30 11.21 24.72
C ALA A 190 9.63 11.84 23.49
N ILE A 191 9.08 13.05 23.62
CA ILE A 191 8.50 13.81 22.50
C ILE A 191 9.56 14.12 21.44
N ARG A 192 10.74 14.57 21.81
CA ARG A 192 11.83 14.85 20.88
C ARG A 192 12.25 13.58 20.13
N GLU A 193 12.35 12.44 20.81
CA GLU A 193 12.68 11.16 20.20
C GLU A 193 11.59 10.71 19.24
N LEU A 194 10.31 10.80 19.63
CA LEU A 194 9.17 10.54 18.76
C LEU A 194 9.23 11.39 17.49
N LEU A 195 9.44 12.70 17.62
CA LEU A 195 9.48 13.62 16.47
C LEU A 195 10.65 13.29 15.53
N ASN A 196 11.84 12.98 16.04
CA ASN A 196 12.96 12.55 15.21
C ASN A 196 12.60 11.30 14.40
N MET A 197 11.94 10.33 15.02
CA MET A 197 11.53 9.11 14.34
C MET A 197 10.40 9.36 13.30
N THR A 198 9.45 10.23 13.63
CA THR A 198 8.37 10.58 12.68
C THR A 198 8.89 11.33 11.47
N VAL A 199 9.88 12.20 11.62
CA VAL A 199 10.55 12.88 10.48
C VAL A 199 11.28 11.87 9.58
N VAL A 200 11.98 10.90 10.17
CA VAL A 200 12.60 9.80 9.38
C VAL A 200 11.53 8.99 8.64
N GLN A 201 10.42 8.69 9.31
CA GLN A 201 9.31 7.96 8.71
C GLN A 201 8.65 8.76 7.57
N GLN A 202 8.42 10.05 7.77
CA GLN A 202 7.90 10.97 6.74
C GLN A 202 8.79 10.97 5.48
N ARG A 203 10.11 11.04 5.65
CA ARG A 203 11.07 10.96 4.53
C ARG A 203 10.92 9.64 3.76
N ASN A 204 10.82 8.52 4.47
CA ASN A 204 10.67 7.21 3.85
C ASN A 204 9.33 7.07 3.12
N LEU A 205 8.24 7.62 3.65
CA LEU A 205 6.95 7.66 2.98
C LEU A 205 7.00 8.47 1.68
N ARG A 206 7.68 9.64 1.68
CA ARG A 206 7.90 10.44 0.46
C ARG A 206 8.73 9.69 -0.58
N TYR A 207 9.76 8.96 -0.15
CA TYR A 207 10.56 8.13 -1.05
C TYR A 207 9.75 6.97 -1.67
N ASN A 208 8.95 6.29 -0.85
CA ASN A 208 8.08 5.20 -1.33
C ASN A 208 6.93 5.69 -2.20
N ASP A 209 6.47 6.94 -2.06
CA ASP A 209 5.44 7.52 -2.93
C ASP A 209 5.85 7.46 -4.41
N GLY A 210 7.10 7.73 -4.73
CA GLY A 210 7.63 7.61 -6.09
C GLY A 210 7.59 6.18 -6.64
N ARG A 211 7.86 5.17 -5.79
CA ARG A 211 7.76 3.75 -6.17
C ARG A 211 6.31 3.33 -6.39
N LEU A 212 5.41 3.71 -5.49
CA LEU A 212 3.96 3.46 -5.61
C LEU A 212 3.38 4.11 -6.87
N GLN A 213 3.83 5.33 -7.19
CA GLN A 213 3.39 6.01 -8.41
C GLN A 213 3.85 5.25 -9.68
N ARG A 214 5.10 4.76 -9.72
CA ARG A 214 5.60 3.94 -10.82
C ARG A 214 4.82 2.63 -10.94
N ALA A 215 4.54 1.95 -9.83
CA ALA A 215 3.75 0.73 -9.82
C ALA A 215 2.33 0.99 -10.38
N LYS A 216 1.69 2.08 -9.97
CA LYS A 216 0.36 2.46 -10.47
C LYS A 216 0.37 2.75 -11.99
N ILE A 217 1.38 3.46 -12.48
CA ILE A 217 1.52 3.74 -13.93
C ILE A 217 1.66 2.43 -14.69
N LEU A 218 2.58 1.58 -14.25
CA LEU A 218 2.86 0.30 -14.91
C LEU A 218 1.66 -0.66 -14.87
N ALA A 219 0.92 -0.69 -13.75
CA ALA A 219 -0.34 -1.46 -13.63
C ALA A 219 -1.38 -0.97 -14.67
N ASN A 220 -1.57 0.36 -14.81
CA ASN A 220 -2.50 0.90 -15.80
C ASN A 220 -2.06 0.61 -17.25
N GLU A 221 -0.77 0.67 -17.55
CA GLU A 221 -0.26 0.25 -18.85
C GLU A 221 -0.53 -1.23 -19.11
N LEU A 222 -0.27 -2.10 -18.14
CA LEU A 222 -0.55 -3.53 -18.22
C LEU A 222 -2.04 -3.83 -18.43
N ILE A 223 -2.93 -3.13 -17.74
CA ILE A 223 -4.38 -3.24 -17.94
C ILE A 223 -4.73 -2.94 -19.40
N ASN A 224 -4.21 -1.84 -19.94
CA ASN A 224 -4.50 -1.42 -21.31
C ASN A 224 -3.91 -2.40 -22.34
N ASP A 225 -2.67 -2.84 -22.14
CA ASP A 225 -1.99 -3.77 -23.03
C ASP A 225 -2.70 -5.14 -23.05
N LEU A 226 -3.07 -5.68 -21.88
CA LEU A 226 -3.81 -6.93 -21.76
C LEU A 226 -5.20 -6.85 -22.41
N LYS A 227 -5.93 -5.75 -22.18
CA LYS A 227 -7.24 -5.53 -22.79
C LYS A 227 -7.13 -5.47 -24.31
N LYS A 228 -6.13 -4.79 -24.85
CA LYS A 228 -5.89 -4.66 -26.29
C LYS A 228 -5.49 -6.00 -26.92
N GLU A 229 -4.50 -6.69 -26.34
CA GLU A 229 -3.94 -7.94 -26.87
C GLU A 229 -4.98 -9.07 -26.92
N TYR A 230 -5.79 -9.20 -25.86
CA TYR A 230 -6.75 -10.31 -25.71
C TYR A 230 -8.21 -9.91 -25.97
N HIS A 231 -8.44 -8.70 -26.51
CA HIS A 231 -9.78 -8.17 -26.81
C HIS A 231 -10.74 -8.30 -25.62
N LEU A 232 -10.29 -7.81 -24.43
CA LEU A 232 -11.10 -7.80 -23.21
C LEU A 232 -11.96 -6.54 -23.17
N LYS A 233 -13.17 -6.68 -22.57
CA LYS A 233 -14.09 -5.54 -22.35
C LYS A 233 -13.68 -4.71 -21.14
#